data_75e108f6b86868965411d31dfbcae279
#
_entry.id   75e108f6b86868965411d31dfbcae279
#
_cell.length_a   1.000
_cell.length_b   1.000
_cell.length_c   1.000
_cell.angle_alpha   90.00
_cell.angle_beta   90.00
_cell.angle_gamma   90.00
#
_symmetry.space_group_name_H-M   'P 1'
#
loop_
_entity.id
_entity.type
_entity.pdbx_description
1 polymer ?
#
loop_
_entity_poly.entity_id
_entity_poly.type
_entity_poly.pdbx_seq_one_letter_code
_entity_poly.pdbx_strand_id
1 'polypeptide(L)'
;NPSPNVETQPDDCLNPYSVSKIAGEKLCKMYTDLFDLPTVVFRYFNVYGERAPRKGQYAPVIGIFQRQKEAGEPLTIVGDGEQRRDFVYVKDVARANIMAAISNPDPEAYGQVYNVGSGVNLSVNDIASFISDDVVYIPPRIGEARNSLANIDKIENTFAWKPQMSVEEWIKGQVNG
;
A
#
# COMPACT_ATOMS: atom_id res chain seq x y z
N ASN A 1 3.77 15.47 2.57
CA ASN A 1 5.18 15.17 2.24
C ASN A 1 5.36 15.09 0.71
N PRO A 2 6.53 15.45 0.16
CA PRO A 2 6.83 15.31 -1.26
C PRO A 2 6.81 13.84 -1.70
N SER A 3 6.49 13.61 -2.97
CA SER A 3 6.49 12.28 -3.61
C SER A 3 7.72 12.14 -4.52
N PRO A 4 8.37 10.96 -4.60
CA PRO A 4 8.02 9.72 -3.89
C PRO A 4 8.31 9.78 -2.38
N ASN A 5 7.53 9.00 -1.60
CA ASN A 5 7.68 8.95 -0.16
C ASN A 5 8.90 8.08 0.20
N VAL A 6 9.86 8.66 0.90
CA VAL A 6 11.02 7.95 1.47
C VAL A 6 10.83 7.73 2.97
N GLU A 7 11.50 6.72 3.54
CA GLU A 7 11.34 6.32 4.94
C GLU A 7 11.82 7.38 5.94
N THR A 8 12.72 8.27 5.49
CA THR A 8 13.31 9.35 6.31
C THR A 8 12.48 10.63 6.32
N GLN A 9 11.33 10.67 5.63
CA GLN A 9 10.43 11.83 5.70
C GLN A 9 9.92 12.05 7.13
N PRO A 10 9.68 13.31 7.52
CA PRO A 10 9.10 13.63 8.82
C PRO A 10 7.78 12.90 9.08
N ASP A 11 7.58 12.45 10.31
CA ASP A 11 6.36 11.79 10.77
C ASP A 11 5.21 12.81 10.86
N ASP A 12 4.51 13.05 9.75
CA ASP A 12 3.37 13.99 9.65
C ASP A 12 2.06 13.22 9.88
N CYS A 13 1.75 13.00 11.15
CA CYS A 13 0.58 12.23 11.56
C CYS A 13 -0.69 13.09 11.55
N LEU A 14 -1.61 12.81 10.63
CA LEU A 14 -2.86 13.55 10.46
C LEU A 14 -4.05 12.97 11.27
N ASN A 15 -3.90 11.81 11.90
CA ASN A 15 -4.97 11.14 12.64
C ASN A 15 -4.41 10.14 13.69
N PRO A 16 -5.25 9.69 14.66
CA PRO A 16 -4.82 8.75 15.70
C PRO A 16 -4.27 7.42 15.18
N TYR A 17 -4.76 6.95 14.03
CA TYR A 17 -4.26 5.72 13.41
C TYR A 17 -2.78 5.86 13.01
N SER A 18 -2.42 6.94 12.30
CA SER A 18 -1.03 7.18 11.90
C SER A 18 -0.11 7.35 13.12
N VAL A 19 -0.55 8.02 14.18
CA VAL A 19 0.19 8.12 15.45
C VAL A 19 0.47 6.73 16.02
N SER A 20 -0.54 5.85 16.07
CA SER A 20 -0.37 4.50 16.61
C SER A 20 0.63 3.65 15.81
N LYS A 21 0.66 3.82 14.47
CA LYS A 21 1.61 3.13 13.61
C LYS A 21 3.04 3.61 13.82
N ILE A 22 3.26 4.92 13.88
CA ILE A 22 4.58 5.51 14.17
C ILE A 22 5.07 5.11 15.57
N ALA A 23 4.18 5.07 16.57
CA ALA A 23 4.55 4.58 17.89
C ALA A 23 5.07 3.13 17.85
N GLY A 24 4.43 2.25 17.06
CA GLY A 24 4.90 0.88 16.84
C GLY A 24 6.28 0.82 16.18
N GLU A 25 6.54 1.66 15.18
CA GLU A 25 7.88 1.75 14.57
C GLU A 25 8.96 2.14 15.56
N LYS A 26 8.69 3.17 16.40
CA LYS A 26 9.65 3.61 17.44
C LYS A 26 9.89 2.52 18.49
N LEU A 27 8.84 1.77 18.88
CA LEU A 27 8.99 0.63 19.78
C LEU A 27 9.87 -0.47 19.16
N CYS A 28 9.64 -0.87 17.92
CA CYS A 28 10.47 -1.87 17.25
C CYS A 28 11.94 -1.45 17.23
N LYS A 29 12.21 -0.20 16.83
CA LYS A 29 13.58 0.33 16.86
C LYS A 29 14.18 0.27 18.26
N MET A 30 13.44 0.71 19.29
CA MET A 30 13.90 0.70 20.68
C MET A 30 14.24 -0.73 21.14
N TYR A 31 13.42 -1.73 20.78
CA TYR A 31 13.71 -3.12 21.14
C TYR A 31 14.98 -3.64 20.47
N THR A 32 15.25 -3.23 19.23
CA THR A 32 16.52 -3.55 18.58
C THR A 32 17.70 -2.89 19.30
N ASP A 33 17.61 -1.58 19.58
CA ASP A 33 18.72 -0.80 20.13
C ASP A 33 19.05 -1.18 21.60
N LEU A 34 18.05 -1.54 22.43
CA LEU A 34 18.22 -1.76 23.86
C LEU A 34 18.28 -3.24 24.27
N PHE A 35 17.70 -4.14 23.49
CA PHE A 35 17.54 -5.54 23.85
C PHE A 35 18.10 -6.50 22.81
N ASP A 36 18.84 -5.99 21.82
CA ASP A 36 19.42 -6.77 20.71
C ASP A 36 18.41 -7.66 20.00
N LEU A 37 17.12 -7.25 19.97
CA LEU A 37 16.08 -7.97 19.25
C LEU A 37 16.06 -7.49 17.78
N PRO A 38 16.47 -8.33 16.81
CA PRO A 38 16.49 -7.93 15.42
C PRO A 38 15.05 -7.73 14.91
N THR A 39 14.65 -6.49 14.65
CA THR A 39 13.34 -6.15 14.11
C THR A 39 13.46 -5.54 12.72
N VAL A 40 12.46 -5.77 11.87
CA VAL A 40 12.28 -5.09 10.57
C VAL A 40 10.86 -4.55 10.52
N VAL A 41 10.71 -3.28 10.16
CA VAL A 41 9.41 -2.62 10.10
C VAL A 41 9.05 -2.33 8.66
N PHE A 42 7.86 -2.76 8.23
CA PHE A 42 7.35 -2.49 6.90
C PHE A 42 6.21 -1.48 6.91
N ARG A 43 6.31 -0.45 6.09
CA ARG A 43 5.21 0.46 5.71
C ARG A 43 4.57 -0.06 4.44
N TYR A 44 3.45 -0.80 4.56
CA TYR A 44 2.69 -1.25 3.41
C TYR A 44 1.91 -0.11 2.79
N PHE A 45 2.07 0.09 1.49
CA PHE A 45 1.22 1.01 0.72
C PHE A 45 -0.16 0.37 0.50
N ASN A 46 -0.89 0.68 -0.56
CA ASN A 46 -2.26 0.18 -0.71
C ASN A 46 -2.26 -1.27 -1.17
N VAL A 47 -2.42 -2.19 -0.23
CA VAL A 47 -2.39 -3.63 -0.51
C VAL A 47 -3.67 -4.05 -1.23
N TYR A 48 -3.53 -4.80 -2.34
CA TYR A 48 -4.62 -5.42 -3.07
C TYR A 48 -4.37 -6.93 -3.26
N GLY A 49 -5.41 -7.65 -3.61
CA GLY A 49 -5.29 -9.08 -3.90
C GLY A 49 -6.48 -9.89 -3.42
N GLU A 50 -6.33 -11.20 -3.47
CA GLU A 50 -7.33 -12.17 -3.06
C GLU A 50 -7.67 -12.00 -1.57
N ARG A 51 -8.94 -12.18 -1.21
CA ARG A 51 -9.49 -12.05 0.14
C ARG A 51 -9.49 -10.62 0.69
N ALA A 52 -9.24 -9.60 -0.14
CA ALA A 52 -9.42 -8.21 0.28
C ALA A 52 -10.89 -7.98 0.70
N PRO A 53 -11.14 -7.19 1.78
CA PRO A 53 -12.51 -6.87 2.17
C PRO A 53 -13.20 -6.07 1.06
N ARG A 54 -14.43 -6.46 0.71
CA ARG A 54 -15.23 -5.82 -0.36
C ARG A 54 -16.34 -4.91 0.18
N LYS A 55 -16.52 -4.89 1.51
CA LYS A 55 -17.55 -4.10 2.24
C LYS A 55 -16.96 -3.51 3.52
N GLY A 56 -17.58 -2.45 4.01
CA GLY A 56 -17.21 -1.80 5.26
C GLY A 56 -16.35 -0.54 5.05
N GLN A 57 -16.16 0.20 6.13
CA GLN A 57 -15.50 1.50 6.13
C GLN A 57 -14.03 1.45 5.64
N TYR A 58 -13.38 0.31 5.80
CA TYR A 58 -11.97 0.10 5.44
C TYR A 58 -11.78 -0.75 4.18
N ALA A 59 -12.86 -0.99 3.41
CA ALA A 59 -12.73 -1.73 2.16
C ALA A 59 -11.90 -0.91 1.15
N PRO A 60 -10.84 -1.51 0.55
CA PRO A 60 -10.04 -0.83 -0.48
C PRO A 60 -10.86 -0.62 -1.75
N VAL A 61 -10.54 0.43 -2.50
CA VAL A 61 -11.27 0.85 -3.71
C VAL A 61 -11.46 -0.28 -4.71
N ILE A 62 -10.44 -1.11 -4.94
CA ILE A 62 -10.52 -2.25 -5.86
C ILE A 62 -11.59 -3.24 -5.42
N GLY A 63 -11.64 -3.58 -4.13
CA GLY A 63 -12.66 -4.49 -3.59
C GLY A 63 -14.08 -3.93 -3.70
N ILE A 64 -14.25 -2.61 -3.51
CA ILE A 64 -15.52 -1.93 -3.70
C ILE A 64 -15.95 -2.00 -5.17
N PHE A 65 -15.07 -1.66 -6.09
CA PHE A 65 -15.34 -1.64 -7.53
C PHE A 65 -15.67 -3.04 -8.07
N GLN A 66 -14.93 -4.08 -7.65
CA GLN A 66 -15.25 -5.46 -8.02
C GLN A 66 -16.65 -5.87 -7.56
N ARG A 67 -17.03 -5.55 -6.31
CA ARG A 67 -18.37 -5.83 -5.81
C ARG A 67 -19.45 -5.09 -6.60
N GLN A 68 -19.24 -3.81 -6.92
CA GLN A 68 -20.19 -3.01 -7.69
C GLN A 68 -20.36 -3.58 -9.10
N LYS A 69 -19.27 -3.93 -9.76
CA LYS A 69 -19.30 -4.57 -11.09
C LYS A 69 -20.06 -5.89 -11.08
N GLU A 70 -19.81 -6.76 -10.08
CA GLU A 70 -20.53 -8.03 -9.90
C GLU A 70 -22.04 -7.82 -9.64
N ALA A 71 -22.42 -6.73 -8.98
CA ALA A 71 -23.81 -6.36 -8.73
C ALA A 71 -24.51 -5.65 -9.90
N GLY A 72 -23.79 -5.34 -11.00
CA GLY A 72 -24.33 -4.54 -12.09
C GLY A 72 -24.57 -3.06 -11.72
N GLU A 73 -23.87 -2.58 -10.69
CA GLU A 73 -23.94 -1.20 -10.22
C GLU A 73 -22.80 -0.37 -10.85
N PRO A 74 -23.01 0.94 -11.12
CA PRO A 74 -21.92 1.81 -11.56
C PRO A 74 -20.85 1.94 -10.46
N LEU A 75 -19.57 2.08 -10.87
CA LEU A 75 -18.47 2.28 -9.94
C LEU A 75 -18.53 3.68 -9.32
N THR A 76 -18.51 3.77 -8.00
CA THR A 76 -18.58 5.05 -7.29
C THR A 76 -17.20 5.66 -7.07
N ILE A 77 -16.90 6.75 -7.79
CA ILE A 77 -15.63 7.47 -7.69
C ILE A 77 -15.80 8.68 -6.77
N VAL A 78 -14.98 8.75 -5.72
CA VAL A 78 -14.99 9.87 -4.76
C VAL A 78 -14.22 11.05 -5.35
N GLY A 79 -14.83 12.26 -5.31
CA GLY A 79 -14.23 13.48 -5.83
C GLY A 79 -14.09 13.43 -7.36
N ASP A 80 -12.95 13.85 -7.88
CA ASP A 80 -12.61 13.87 -9.31
C ASP A 80 -11.94 12.57 -9.80
N GLY A 81 -11.63 11.65 -8.89
CA GLY A 81 -10.95 10.38 -9.20
C GLY A 81 -9.46 10.51 -9.49
N GLU A 82 -8.89 11.72 -9.43
CA GLU A 82 -7.47 11.98 -9.73
C GLU A 82 -6.53 11.75 -8.55
N GLN A 83 -7.06 11.37 -7.39
CA GLN A 83 -6.22 10.94 -6.26
C GLN A 83 -5.46 9.67 -6.62
N ARG A 84 -4.13 9.71 -6.44
CA ARG A 84 -3.23 8.64 -6.86
C ARG A 84 -2.75 7.82 -5.68
N ARG A 85 -2.67 6.50 -5.87
CA ARG A 85 -2.21 5.56 -4.86
C ARG A 85 -1.20 4.58 -5.46
N ASP A 86 -0.19 4.25 -4.69
CA ASP A 86 0.69 3.13 -4.96
C ASP A 86 0.00 1.85 -4.48
N PHE A 87 -0.23 0.92 -5.38
CA PHE A 87 -0.90 -0.36 -5.12
C PHE A 87 0.11 -1.50 -5.16
N VAL A 88 0.19 -2.28 -4.08
CA VAL A 88 1.10 -3.43 -3.96
C VAL A 88 0.33 -4.74 -3.78
N TYR A 89 0.75 -5.77 -4.49
CA TYR A 89 0.09 -7.08 -4.45
C TYR A 89 0.32 -7.82 -3.13
N VAL A 90 -0.72 -8.43 -2.58
CA VAL A 90 -0.66 -9.08 -1.27
C VAL A 90 0.38 -10.19 -1.18
N LYS A 91 0.62 -10.94 -2.27
CA LYS A 91 1.68 -11.98 -2.29
C LYS A 91 3.08 -11.38 -2.36
N ASP A 92 3.24 -10.20 -2.95
CA ASP A 92 4.50 -9.45 -2.89
C ASP A 92 4.79 -8.95 -1.47
N VAL A 93 3.75 -8.48 -0.76
CA VAL A 93 3.84 -8.14 0.67
C VAL A 93 4.24 -9.37 1.51
N ALA A 94 3.59 -10.52 1.29
CA ALA A 94 3.94 -11.77 1.97
C ALA A 94 5.39 -12.17 1.69
N ARG A 95 5.83 -12.05 0.45
CA ARG A 95 7.22 -12.33 0.05
C ARG A 95 8.23 -11.39 0.72
N ALA A 96 7.92 -10.10 0.87
CA ALA A 96 8.76 -9.16 1.61
C ALA A 96 8.97 -9.63 3.07
N ASN A 97 7.89 -10.06 3.74
CA ASN A 97 7.98 -10.59 5.12
C ASN A 97 8.83 -11.86 5.18
N ILE A 98 8.64 -12.79 4.26
CA ILE A 98 9.43 -14.03 4.22
C ILE A 98 10.90 -13.70 3.99
N MET A 99 11.21 -12.84 3.01
CA MET A 99 12.59 -12.47 2.71
C MET A 99 13.29 -11.83 3.91
N ALA A 100 12.63 -10.91 4.61
CA ALA A 100 13.20 -10.32 5.82
C ALA A 100 13.41 -11.35 6.95
N ALA A 101 12.51 -12.34 7.07
CA ALA A 101 12.59 -13.35 8.12
C ALA A 101 13.70 -14.40 7.90
N ILE A 102 14.01 -14.71 6.62
CA ILE A 102 15.00 -15.76 6.29
C ILE A 102 16.36 -15.21 5.81
N SER A 103 16.43 -13.92 5.44
CA SER A 103 17.67 -13.27 5.06
C SER A 103 18.53 -13.01 6.30
N ASN A 104 19.81 -12.84 6.06
CA ASN A 104 20.77 -12.39 7.06
C ASN A 104 21.41 -11.09 6.57
N PRO A 105 20.67 -9.96 6.60
CA PRO A 105 21.19 -8.69 6.15
C PRO A 105 22.26 -8.16 7.10
N ASP A 106 22.95 -7.10 6.71
CA ASP A 106 23.86 -6.39 7.60
C ASP A 106 23.15 -5.99 8.90
N PRO A 107 23.81 -6.05 10.06
CA PRO A 107 23.22 -5.70 11.36
C PRO A 107 22.54 -4.32 11.38
N GLU A 108 23.03 -3.36 10.62
CA GLU A 108 22.45 -2.01 10.49
C GLU A 108 21.07 -1.99 9.82
N ALA A 109 20.66 -3.07 9.15
CA ALA A 109 19.35 -3.23 8.56
C ALA A 109 18.23 -3.45 9.59
N TYR A 110 18.60 -3.91 10.80
CA TYR A 110 17.64 -4.12 11.88
C TYR A 110 17.27 -2.81 12.60
N GLY A 111 16.10 -2.76 13.17
CA GLY A 111 15.52 -1.56 13.76
C GLY A 111 15.10 -0.51 12.73
N GLN A 112 15.17 -0.83 11.43
CA GLN A 112 14.89 0.08 10.33
C GLN A 112 13.48 -0.10 9.77
N VAL A 113 13.00 0.97 9.15
CA VAL A 113 11.72 1.02 8.41
C VAL A 113 11.99 0.87 6.92
N TYR A 114 11.13 0.13 6.22
CA TYR A 114 11.18 -0.10 4.79
C TYR A 114 9.80 0.08 4.15
N ASN A 115 9.72 0.85 3.08
CA ASN A 115 8.52 0.96 2.29
C ASN A 115 8.30 -0.32 1.46
N VAL A 116 7.06 -0.82 1.45
CA VAL A 116 6.61 -1.93 0.61
C VAL A 116 5.48 -1.43 -0.28
N GLY A 117 5.82 -1.05 -1.48
CA GLY A 117 4.94 -0.52 -2.52
C GLY A 117 5.32 -1.07 -3.89
N SER A 118 4.64 -0.63 -4.92
CA SER A 118 5.00 -0.99 -6.30
C SER A 118 6.02 -0.04 -6.93
N GLY A 119 6.23 1.15 -6.34
CA GLY A 119 7.00 2.22 -6.96
C GLY A 119 6.29 2.92 -8.14
N VAL A 120 5.03 2.57 -8.37
CA VAL A 120 4.17 3.18 -9.40
C VAL A 120 2.83 3.53 -8.77
N ASN A 121 2.30 4.72 -9.05
CA ASN A 121 0.97 5.08 -8.58
C ASN A 121 -0.01 5.26 -9.73
N LEU A 122 -1.26 4.89 -9.46
CA LEU A 122 -2.39 5.03 -10.37
C LEU A 122 -3.47 5.86 -9.73
N SER A 123 -4.22 6.61 -10.55
CA SER A 123 -5.42 7.32 -10.11
C SER A 123 -6.57 6.35 -9.85
N VAL A 124 -7.58 6.79 -9.11
CA VAL A 124 -8.82 6.01 -8.96
C VAL A 124 -9.54 5.85 -10.30
N ASN A 125 -9.43 6.85 -11.19
CA ASN A 125 -9.93 6.77 -12.56
C ASN A 125 -9.22 5.68 -13.37
N ASP A 126 -7.87 5.55 -13.26
CA ASP A 126 -7.11 4.47 -13.90
C ASP A 126 -7.63 3.10 -13.43
N ILE A 127 -7.79 2.92 -12.10
CA ILE A 127 -8.31 1.66 -11.54
C ILE A 127 -9.72 1.35 -12.00
N ALA A 128 -10.61 2.36 -12.06
CA ALA A 128 -11.98 2.18 -12.54
C ALA A 128 -11.98 1.71 -14.01
N SER A 129 -11.16 2.31 -14.87
CA SER A 129 -11.08 1.97 -16.30
C SER A 129 -10.66 0.53 -16.57
N PHE A 130 -9.89 -0.10 -15.66
CA PHE A 130 -9.54 -1.53 -15.77
C PHE A 130 -10.71 -2.47 -15.44
N ILE A 131 -11.78 -1.95 -14.81
CA ILE A 131 -12.91 -2.76 -14.32
C ILE A 131 -14.19 -2.47 -15.10
N SER A 132 -14.54 -1.19 -15.32
CA SER A 132 -15.77 -0.78 -16.00
C SER A 132 -15.74 0.70 -16.42
N ASP A 133 -16.36 1.00 -17.55
CA ASP A 133 -16.61 2.38 -18.00
C ASP A 133 -17.86 3.00 -17.37
N ASP A 134 -18.70 2.19 -16.71
CA ASP A 134 -19.92 2.66 -16.02
C ASP A 134 -19.52 3.21 -14.65
N VAL A 135 -19.39 4.54 -14.56
CA VAL A 135 -18.90 5.23 -13.36
C VAL A 135 -19.85 6.35 -12.93
N VAL A 136 -19.89 6.62 -11.62
CA VAL A 136 -20.59 7.77 -11.04
C VAL A 136 -19.69 8.47 -10.02
N TYR A 137 -19.62 9.79 -10.10
CA TYR A 137 -18.82 10.60 -9.18
C TYR A 137 -19.64 11.03 -7.98
N ILE A 138 -19.08 10.87 -6.78
CA ILE A 138 -19.68 11.26 -5.52
C ILE A 138 -18.84 12.33 -4.80
N PRO A 139 -19.41 13.14 -3.88
CA PRO A 139 -18.68 14.20 -3.21
C PRO A 139 -17.35 13.76 -2.58
N PRO A 140 -16.33 14.63 -2.58
CA PRO A 140 -15.02 14.33 -2.01
C PRO A 140 -15.09 14.11 -0.50
N ARG A 141 -14.18 13.29 0.05
CA ARG A 141 -14.00 13.11 1.50
C ARG A 141 -12.95 14.09 2.02
N ILE A 142 -13.20 14.63 3.22
CA ILE A 142 -12.23 15.51 3.88
C ILE A 142 -11.06 14.68 4.42
N GLY A 143 -9.83 15.18 4.21
CA GLY A 143 -8.62 14.58 4.78
C GLY A 143 -8.02 13.41 3.98
N GLU A 144 -8.48 13.17 2.76
CA GLU A 144 -7.81 12.20 1.87
C GLU A 144 -6.50 12.76 1.31
N ALA A 145 -5.43 11.96 1.41
CA ALA A 145 -4.17 12.29 0.77
C ALA A 145 -4.35 12.31 -0.76
N ARG A 146 -3.82 13.34 -1.44
CA ARG A 146 -3.95 13.48 -2.90
C ARG A 146 -3.05 12.52 -3.66
N ASN A 147 -1.86 12.24 -3.12
CA ASN A 147 -0.85 11.41 -3.79
C ASN A 147 -0.09 10.54 -2.79
N SER A 148 0.11 9.27 -3.11
CA SER A 148 1.04 8.40 -2.41
C SER A 148 1.82 7.57 -3.42
N LEU A 149 3.15 7.53 -3.27
CA LEU A 149 4.07 6.80 -4.12
C LEU A 149 5.27 6.35 -3.27
N ALA A 150 5.50 5.05 -3.18
CA ALA A 150 6.64 4.51 -2.44
C ALA A 150 7.95 4.78 -3.19
N ASN A 151 8.99 5.23 -2.47
CA ASN A 151 10.35 4.92 -2.87
C ASN A 151 10.67 3.53 -2.30
N ILE A 152 11.06 2.59 -3.14
CA ILE A 152 11.36 1.19 -2.77
C ILE A 152 12.84 0.85 -2.85
N ASP A 153 13.71 1.81 -3.12
CA ASP A 153 15.16 1.58 -3.26
C ASP A 153 15.76 0.92 -2.02
N LYS A 154 15.32 1.34 -0.83
CA LYS A 154 15.86 0.81 0.43
C LYS A 154 15.58 -0.68 0.60
N ILE A 155 14.35 -1.14 0.39
CA ILE A 155 14.00 -2.56 0.52
C ILE A 155 14.64 -3.38 -0.60
N GLU A 156 14.72 -2.85 -1.81
CA GLU A 156 15.39 -3.49 -2.94
C GLU A 156 16.88 -3.72 -2.64
N ASN A 157 17.58 -2.70 -2.18
CA ASN A 157 19.01 -2.78 -1.89
C ASN A 157 19.32 -3.68 -0.68
N THR A 158 18.42 -3.71 0.34
CA THR A 158 18.68 -4.49 1.57
C THR A 158 18.29 -5.96 1.43
N PHE A 159 17.15 -6.25 0.82
CA PHE A 159 16.56 -7.59 0.77
C PHE A 159 16.46 -8.17 -0.66
N ALA A 160 16.93 -7.46 -1.70
CA ALA A 160 16.76 -7.81 -3.11
C ALA A 160 15.27 -8.05 -3.48
N TRP A 161 14.34 -7.37 -2.78
CA TRP A 161 12.92 -7.49 -3.01
C TRP A 161 12.45 -6.49 -4.06
N LYS A 162 11.60 -6.97 -4.98
CA LYS A 162 10.89 -6.14 -5.97
C LYS A 162 9.45 -6.61 -6.12
N PRO A 163 8.49 -5.72 -6.41
CA PRO A 163 7.14 -6.13 -6.77
C PRO A 163 7.14 -6.96 -8.06
N GLN A 164 6.27 -7.97 -8.14
CA GLN A 164 6.21 -8.90 -9.28
C GLN A 164 4.89 -8.84 -10.03
N MET A 165 3.83 -8.27 -9.42
CA MET A 165 2.50 -8.21 -10.00
C MET A 165 2.02 -6.77 -10.07
N SER A 166 1.68 -6.28 -11.26
CA SER A 166 1.00 -5.00 -11.41
C SER A 166 -0.49 -5.13 -11.11
N VAL A 167 -1.09 -4.04 -10.60
CA VAL A 167 -2.52 -4.02 -10.30
C VAL A 167 -3.37 -4.16 -11.56
N GLU A 168 -2.92 -3.62 -12.68
CA GLU A 168 -3.58 -3.74 -13.98
C GLU A 168 -3.64 -5.20 -14.44
N GLU A 169 -2.50 -5.91 -14.44
CA GLU A 169 -2.43 -7.32 -14.83
C GLU A 169 -3.31 -8.20 -13.93
N TRP A 170 -3.28 -7.94 -12.61
CA TRP A 170 -4.09 -8.68 -11.66
C TRP A 170 -5.59 -8.46 -11.90
N ILE A 171 -6.04 -7.21 -12.08
CA ILE A 171 -7.46 -6.90 -12.35
C ILE A 171 -7.90 -7.56 -13.66
N LYS A 172 -7.13 -7.42 -14.75
CA LYS A 172 -7.44 -8.04 -16.04
C LYS A 172 -7.52 -9.57 -15.96
N GLY A 173 -6.67 -10.19 -15.14
CA GLY A 173 -6.71 -11.62 -14.87
C GLY A 173 -7.97 -12.07 -14.12
N GLN A 174 -8.58 -11.20 -13.27
CA GLN A 174 -9.82 -11.49 -12.57
C GLN A 174 -11.08 -11.29 -13.43
N VAL A 175 -11.03 -10.38 -14.39
CA VAL A 175 -12.18 -10.07 -15.29
C VAL A 175 -12.34 -11.13 -16.39
N ASN A 176 -11.25 -11.76 -16.79
CA ASN A 176 -11.23 -12.74 -17.90
C ASN A 176 -11.28 -14.22 -17.45
N GLY A 177 -11.37 -14.50 -16.18
CA GLY A 177 -11.47 -15.84 -15.58
C GLY A 177 -12.82 -16.07 -14.92
#